data_47e9f006557bcc7fc8843fea0468afbc
#
_entry.id   47e9f006557bcc7fc8843fea0468afbc
#
_cell.length_a   1.000
_cell.length_b   1.000
_cell.length_c   1.000
_cell.angle_alpha   90.00
_cell.angle_beta   90.00
_cell.angle_gamma   90.00
#
_symmetry.space_group_name_H-M   'P 1'
#
loop_
_entity.id
_entity.type
_entity.pdbx_description
1 polymer ?
#
loop_
_entity_poly.entity_id
_entity_poly.type
_entity_poly.pdbx_seq_one_letter_code
_entity_poly.pdbx_strand_id
1 'polypeptide(L)'
;MDEKEYLSCEIEEQKYALGIDRVREIINSGNDIIPVAGADKSTLGIIHLRDEVIPVLDLRERFGLSPFKERPTVILVEYEDGAIGFAADRVSSVESTSPELIRKAPAIINPRGYIAGVAKCCGQIVFILDPDALREDFKVN
;
A
#
# COMPACT_ATOMS: atom_id res chain seq x y z
N MET A 1 1.72 4.55 26.62
CA MET A 1 1.08 3.96 25.45
C MET A 1 2.13 3.63 24.42
N ASP A 2 2.04 2.45 23.88
CA ASP A 2 3.06 1.99 22.95
C ASP A 2 2.90 2.65 21.61
N GLU A 3 3.98 3.19 21.11
CA GLU A 3 4.00 3.69 19.74
C GLU A 3 4.07 2.53 18.78
N LYS A 4 3.47 2.71 17.62
CA LYS A 4 3.58 1.77 16.52
C LYS A 4 4.39 2.40 15.40
N GLU A 5 5.09 1.55 14.68
CA GLU A 5 5.86 1.99 13.53
C GLU A 5 5.11 1.71 12.24
N TYR A 6 5.20 2.64 11.33
CA TYR A 6 4.53 2.57 10.04
C TYR A 6 5.53 2.88 8.93
N LEU A 7 5.40 2.15 7.83
CA LEU A 7 6.14 2.45 6.64
C LEU A 7 5.32 3.43 5.81
N SER A 8 5.86 4.62 5.55
CA SER A 8 5.13 5.60 4.74
C SER A 8 5.57 5.53 3.29
N CYS A 9 4.61 5.70 2.41
CA CYS A 9 4.85 5.73 0.97
C CYS A 9 4.08 6.91 0.38
N GLU A 10 4.42 7.25 -0.84
CA GLU A 10 3.78 8.36 -1.54
C GLU A 10 3.15 7.87 -2.83
N ILE A 11 1.94 8.35 -3.05
CA ILE A 11 1.21 8.13 -4.30
C ILE A 11 0.67 9.49 -4.69
N GLU A 12 1.05 10.00 -5.85
CA GLU A 12 0.87 11.39 -6.21
C GLU A 12 1.64 12.22 -5.20
N GLU A 13 1.00 13.15 -4.54
CA GLU A 13 1.64 13.97 -3.52
C GLU A 13 1.08 13.68 -2.14
N GLN A 14 0.39 12.54 -1.99
CA GLN A 14 -0.24 12.17 -0.75
C GLN A 14 0.52 11.05 -0.06
N LYS A 15 0.70 11.17 1.24
CA LYS A 15 1.34 10.12 2.04
C LYS A 15 0.33 9.12 2.56
N TYR A 16 0.72 7.85 2.47
CA TYR A 16 -0.02 6.72 3.01
C TYR A 16 0.93 5.90 3.87
N ALA A 17 0.41 5.17 4.81
CA ALA A 17 1.25 4.37 5.71
C ALA A 17 0.64 3.00 5.95
N LEU A 18 1.52 2.02 6.12
CA LEU A 18 1.16 0.65 6.47
C LEU A 18 1.93 0.26 7.73
N GLY A 19 1.28 -0.46 8.63
CA GLY A 19 1.96 -0.96 9.82
C GLY A 19 3.16 -1.82 9.43
N ILE A 20 4.30 -1.55 10.04
CA ILE A 20 5.55 -2.21 9.67
C ILE A 20 5.50 -3.71 9.94
N ASP A 21 4.68 -4.14 10.89
CA ASP A 21 4.55 -5.53 11.25
C ASP A 21 3.96 -6.39 10.11
N ARG A 22 3.30 -5.77 9.15
CA ARG A 22 2.73 -6.49 8.00
C ARG A 22 3.60 -6.37 6.76
N VAL A 23 4.67 -5.58 6.79
CA VAL A 23 5.53 -5.38 5.64
C VAL A 23 6.64 -6.43 5.65
N ARG A 24 6.68 -7.26 4.61
CA ARG A 24 7.73 -8.27 4.49
C ARG A 24 9.01 -7.64 3.94
N GLU A 25 8.91 -6.91 2.86
CA GLU A 25 10.06 -6.25 2.27
C GLU A 25 9.60 -5.24 1.23
N ILE A 26 10.53 -4.40 0.79
CA ILE A 26 10.30 -3.37 -0.22
C ILE A 26 11.14 -3.74 -1.43
N ILE A 27 10.52 -3.73 -2.60
CA ILE A 27 11.20 -4.04 -3.85
C ILE A 27 11.25 -2.76 -4.68
N ASN A 28 12.46 -2.28 -4.88
CA ASN A 28 12.68 -1.13 -5.72
C ASN A 28 12.81 -1.57 -7.18
N SER A 29 13.25 -0.69 -8.02
CA SER A 29 13.23 -0.84 -9.47
C SER A 29 14.02 -2.00 -10.06
N GLY A 30 14.68 -2.80 -9.25
CA GLY A 30 15.53 -3.87 -9.76
C GLY A 30 14.80 -5.13 -10.22
N ASN A 31 13.57 -5.33 -9.79
CA ASN A 31 12.81 -6.53 -10.14
C ASN A 31 11.75 -6.20 -11.18
N ASP A 32 11.60 -7.11 -12.12
CA ASP A 32 10.62 -6.89 -13.19
C ASP A 32 9.25 -7.35 -12.75
N ILE A 33 8.28 -6.53 -13.05
CA ILE A 33 6.88 -6.90 -12.91
C ILE A 33 6.46 -7.50 -14.24
N ILE A 34 6.01 -8.74 -14.22
CA ILE A 34 5.64 -9.46 -15.41
C ILE A 34 4.13 -9.34 -15.61
N PRO A 35 3.67 -8.68 -16.68
CA PRO A 35 2.23 -8.55 -16.91
C PRO A 35 1.60 -9.90 -17.17
N VAL A 36 0.36 -10.08 -16.73
CA VAL A 36 -0.40 -11.30 -16.92
C VAL A 36 -1.58 -11.02 -17.81
N ALA A 37 -1.65 -11.70 -18.93
CA ALA A 37 -2.76 -11.54 -19.88
C ALA A 37 -4.07 -11.98 -19.22
N GLY A 38 -5.11 -11.19 -19.41
CA GLY A 38 -6.42 -11.49 -18.83
C GLY A 38 -6.60 -11.09 -17.38
N ALA A 39 -5.55 -10.56 -16.75
CA ALA A 39 -5.67 -10.06 -15.39
C ALA A 39 -6.50 -8.78 -15.37
N ASP A 40 -7.11 -8.52 -14.23
CA ASP A 40 -7.92 -7.32 -14.08
C ASP A 40 -7.02 -6.07 -14.09
N LYS A 41 -7.63 -4.92 -14.40
CA LYS A 41 -6.88 -3.67 -14.59
C LYS A 41 -6.18 -3.19 -13.33
N SER A 42 -6.59 -3.67 -12.16
CA SER A 42 -5.95 -3.33 -10.88
C SER A 42 -4.69 -4.14 -10.63
N THR A 43 -4.41 -5.12 -11.49
CA THR A 43 -3.23 -5.98 -11.33
C THR A 43 -2.18 -5.53 -12.34
N LEU A 44 -1.03 -5.06 -11.83
CA LEU A 44 0.11 -4.74 -12.71
C LEU A 44 0.74 -5.99 -13.27
N GLY A 45 0.74 -7.07 -12.53
CA GLY A 45 1.33 -8.31 -12.94
C GLY A 45 1.79 -9.12 -11.75
N ILE A 46 2.87 -9.87 -11.94
CA ILE A 46 3.44 -10.68 -10.87
C ILE A 46 4.93 -10.39 -10.76
N ILE A 47 5.48 -10.67 -9.59
CA ILE A 47 6.91 -10.72 -9.35
C ILE A 47 7.24 -12.16 -8.98
N HIS A 48 8.26 -12.71 -9.61
CA HIS A 48 8.79 -14.02 -9.24
C HIS A 48 9.96 -13.77 -8.30
N LEU A 49 9.80 -14.08 -7.02
CA LEU A 49 10.79 -13.81 -6.01
C LEU A 49 11.09 -15.09 -5.25
N ARG A 50 12.34 -15.54 -5.33
CA ARG A 50 12.75 -16.83 -4.78
C ARG A 50 11.87 -17.92 -5.37
N ASP A 51 11.10 -18.62 -4.62
CA ASP A 51 10.22 -19.64 -5.17
C ASP A 51 8.75 -19.23 -5.11
N GLU A 52 8.49 -17.93 -4.91
CA GLU A 52 7.12 -17.43 -4.81
C GLU A 52 6.74 -16.63 -6.05
N VAL A 53 5.49 -16.74 -6.43
CA VAL A 53 4.87 -15.89 -7.44
C VAL A 53 3.94 -14.92 -6.70
N ILE A 54 4.26 -13.64 -6.75
CA ILE A 54 3.59 -12.64 -5.93
C ILE A 54 2.82 -11.69 -6.84
N PRO A 55 1.50 -11.56 -6.67
CA PRO A 55 0.75 -10.60 -7.46
C PRO A 55 1.08 -9.18 -7.02
N VAL A 56 1.12 -8.27 -7.98
CA VAL A 56 1.38 -6.85 -7.72
C VAL A 56 0.16 -6.05 -8.11
N LEU A 57 -0.42 -5.39 -7.12
CA LEU A 57 -1.64 -4.62 -7.29
C LEU A 57 -1.31 -3.13 -7.41
N ASP A 58 -2.09 -2.44 -8.23
CA ASP A 58 -1.84 -1.06 -8.64
C ASP A 58 -2.64 -0.10 -7.76
N LEU A 59 -1.97 0.56 -6.84
CA LEU A 59 -2.64 1.52 -5.97
C LEU A 59 -3.07 2.78 -6.72
N ARG A 60 -2.33 3.18 -7.75
CA ARG A 60 -2.75 4.35 -8.54
C ARG A 60 -4.08 4.08 -9.23
N GLU A 61 -4.21 2.91 -9.83
CA GLU A 61 -5.46 2.54 -10.48
C GLU A 61 -6.60 2.49 -9.47
N ARG A 62 -6.35 1.88 -8.31
CA ARG A 62 -7.37 1.73 -7.28
C ARG A 62 -7.82 3.08 -6.71
N PHE A 63 -6.92 4.06 -6.66
CA PHE A 63 -7.23 5.39 -6.16
C PHE A 63 -7.75 6.33 -7.26
N GLY A 64 -7.94 5.82 -8.47
CA GLY A 64 -8.48 6.61 -9.57
C GLY A 64 -7.49 7.56 -10.21
N LEU A 65 -6.21 7.26 -10.08
CA LEU A 65 -5.14 8.12 -10.60
C LEU A 65 -4.64 7.58 -11.93
N SER A 66 -3.91 8.42 -12.66
CA SER A 66 -3.32 8.01 -13.93
C SER A 66 -2.23 6.97 -13.70
N PRO A 67 -1.89 6.17 -14.73
CA PRO A 67 -0.89 5.11 -14.59
C PRO A 67 0.48 5.64 -14.16
N PHE A 68 1.31 4.74 -13.63
CA PHE A 68 2.67 5.06 -13.26
C PHE A 68 3.45 5.56 -14.48
N LYS A 69 4.18 6.66 -14.29
CA LYS A 69 5.06 7.20 -15.32
C LYS A 69 6.47 6.65 -15.20
N GLU A 70 6.83 6.23 -14.00
CA GLU A 70 8.12 5.64 -13.71
C GLU A 70 7.91 4.29 -13.05
N ARG A 71 8.96 3.51 -12.91
CA ARG A 71 8.86 2.23 -12.24
C ARG A 71 8.39 2.42 -10.81
N PRO A 72 7.35 1.72 -10.39
CA PRO A 72 6.88 1.84 -9.02
C PRO A 72 7.79 1.13 -8.04
N THR A 73 7.67 1.51 -6.78
CA THR A 73 8.23 0.74 -5.68
C THR A 73 7.12 -0.19 -5.20
N VAL A 74 7.45 -1.44 -4.94
CA VAL A 74 6.47 -2.45 -4.53
C VAL A 74 6.70 -2.78 -3.06
N ILE A 75 5.62 -2.68 -2.29
CA ILE A 75 5.65 -3.04 -0.87
C ILE A 75 5.01 -4.41 -0.74
N LEU A 76 5.78 -5.39 -0.27
CA LEU A 76 5.26 -6.74 -0.06
C LEU A 76 4.62 -6.83 1.31
N VAL A 77 3.33 -7.10 1.32
CA VAL A 77 2.53 -7.19 2.54
C VAL A 77 2.19 -8.64 2.80
N GLU A 78 2.35 -9.07 4.04
CA GLU A 78 2.16 -10.44 4.47
C GLU A 78 0.70 -10.73 4.76
N TYR A 79 0.20 -11.85 4.23
CA TYR A 79 -1.13 -12.38 4.52
C TYR A 79 -0.98 -13.87 4.86
N GLU A 80 -2.03 -14.48 5.42
CA GLU A 80 -1.95 -15.88 5.82
C GLU A 80 -1.59 -16.80 4.66
N ASP A 81 -2.07 -16.49 3.47
CA ASP A 81 -1.88 -17.33 2.28
C ASP A 81 -0.75 -16.84 1.38
N GLY A 82 0.09 -15.95 1.85
CA GLY A 82 1.26 -15.47 1.10
C GLY A 82 1.32 -13.96 1.04
N ALA A 83 2.22 -13.44 0.25
CA ALA A 83 2.43 -12.01 0.13
C ALA A 83 1.68 -11.44 -1.07
N ILE A 84 1.29 -10.18 -0.96
CA ILE A 84 0.77 -9.37 -2.05
C ILE A 84 1.63 -8.13 -2.14
N GLY A 85 2.03 -7.75 -3.35
CA GLY A 85 2.75 -6.52 -3.57
C GLY A 85 1.80 -5.39 -3.90
N PHE A 86 2.00 -4.24 -3.27
CA PHE A 86 1.25 -3.03 -3.59
C PHE A 86 2.21 -2.02 -4.17
N ALA A 87 1.92 -1.57 -5.39
CA ALA A 87 2.79 -0.64 -6.10
C ALA A 87 2.43 0.79 -5.74
N ALA A 88 3.42 1.55 -5.33
CA ALA A 88 3.30 2.96 -4.98
C ALA A 88 4.36 3.74 -5.75
N ASP A 89 4.24 5.07 -5.76
CA ASP A 89 5.22 5.89 -6.47
C ASP A 89 6.60 5.76 -5.83
N ARG A 90 6.65 5.83 -4.50
CA ARG A 90 7.90 5.63 -3.77
C ARG A 90 7.62 5.40 -2.29
N VAL A 91 8.61 4.82 -1.61
CA VAL A 91 8.58 4.66 -0.16
C VAL A 91 9.39 5.80 0.43
N SER A 92 8.87 6.41 1.48
CA SER A 92 9.51 7.58 2.11
C SER A 92 10.34 7.22 3.32
N SER A 93 9.72 6.67 4.35
CA SER A 93 10.41 6.47 5.63
C SER A 93 9.61 5.58 6.55
N VAL A 94 10.23 5.19 7.66
CA VAL A 94 9.52 4.54 8.76
C VAL A 94 9.27 5.61 9.81
N GLU A 95 8.04 5.71 10.26
CA GLU A 95 7.61 6.73 11.21
C GLU A 95 6.86 6.08 12.34
N SER A 96 7.01 6.65 13.55
CA SER A 96 6.32 6.15 14.73
C SER A 96 5.19 7.09 15.11
N THR A 97 4.09 6.54 15.55
CA THR A 97 3.01 7.35 16.08
C THR A 97 2.27 6.58 17.17
N SER A 98 1.64 7.31 18.08
CA SER A 98 0.84 6.72 19.14
C SER A 98 -0.59 6.55 18.67
N PRO A 99 -1.27 5.48 19.08
CA PRO A 99 -2.66 5.26 18.66
C PRO A 99 -3.59 6.42 18.97
N GLU A 100 -3.37 7.13 20.06
CA GLU A 100 -4.25 8.25 20.43
C GLU A 100 -4.08 9.46 19.51
N LEU A 101 -3.04 9.50 18.68
CA LEU A 101 -2.84 10.56 17.71
C LEU A 101 -3.49 10.25 16.36
N ILE A 102 -4.06 9.06 16.22
CA ILE A 102 -4.70 8.65 14.99
C ILE A 102 -6.19 8.94 15.10
N ARG A 103 -6.71 9.66 14.13
CA ARG A 103 -8.12 10.00 14.08
C ARG A 103 -8.84 9.13 13.08
N LYS A 104 -10.11 8.89 13.34
CA LYS A 104 -10.94 8.14 12.40
C LYS A 104 -11.11 8.94 11.11
N ALA A 105 -11.02 8.27 9.97
CA ALA A 105 -11.24 8.92 8.69
C ALA A 105 -12.73 9.19 8.49
N PRO A 106 -13.12 10.40 8.07
CA PRO A 106 -14.53 10.65 7.74
C PRO A 106 -14.99 9.73 6.63
N ALA A 107 -16.23 9.25 6.73
CA ALA A 107 -16.76 8.29 5.77
C ALA A 107 -16.71 8.78 4.33
N ILE A 108 -16.84 10.07 4.13
CA ILE A 108 -16.88 10.66 2.79
C ILE A 108 -15.54 10.51 2.05
N ILE A 109 -14.42 10.43 2.78
CA ILE A 109 -13.11 10.22 2.15
C ILE A 109 -12.66 8.77 2.25
N ASN A 110 -13.50 7.91 2.79
CA ASN A 110 -13.17 6.51 3.01
C ASN A 110 -14.34 5.60 2.59
N PRO A 111 -14.86 5.80 1.38
CA PRO A 111 -16.06 5.05 0.97
C PRO A 111 -15.82 3.55 0.85
N ARG A 112 -14.58 3.13 0.63
CA ARG A 112 -14.25 1.70 0.49
C ARG A 112 -13.73 1.07 1.78
N GLY A 113 -13.52 1.88 2.82
CA GLY A 113 -13.20 1.37 4.14
C GLY A 113 -11.76 0.93 4.38
N TYR A 114 -10.84 1.14 3.43
CA TYR A 114 -9.46 0.69 3.64
C TYR A 114 -8.57 1.70 4.34
N ILE A 115 -9.06 2.89 4.65
CA ILE A 115 -8.30 3.86 5.45
C ILE A 115 -8.63 3.61 6.92
N ALA A 116 -7.66 3.07 7.66
CA ALA A 116 -7.84 2.75 9.06
C ALA A 116 -7.85 4.00 9.94
N GLY A 117 -7.19 5.06 9.49
CA GLY A 117 -7.14 6.29 10.26
C GLY A 117 -6.35 7.35 9.56
N VAL A 118 -6.33 8.52 10.17
CA VAL A 118 -5.62 9.69 9.66
C VAL A 118 -4.72 10.20 10.76
N ALA A 119 -3.46 10.40 10.46
CA ALA A 119 -2.50 10.94 11.40
C ALA A 119 -1.83 12.16 10.80
N LYS A 120 -1.33 13.03 11.67
CA LYS A 120 -0.53 14.17 11.22
C LYS A 120 0.90 13.93 11.65
N CYS A 121 1.81 13.88 10.70
CA CYS A 121 3.21 13.64 10.97
C CYS A 121 4.04 14.65 10.21
N CYS A 122 4.96 15.32 10.91
CA CYS A 122 5.88 16.29 10.32
C CYS A 122 5.15 17.35 9.50
N GLY A 123 3.99 17.79 9.99
CA GLY A 123 3.19 18.81 9.31
C GLY A 123 2.34 18.32 8.16
N GLN A 124 2.37 17.02 7.87
CA GLN A 124 1.62 16.44 6.75
C GLN A 124 0.57 15.47 7.25
N ILE A 125 -0.51 15.37 6.47
CA ILE A 125 -1.54 14.38 6.73
C ILE A 125 -1.09 13.06 6.11
N VAL A 126 -1.21 11.99 6.89
CA VAL A 126 -0.88 10.64 6.46
C VAL A 126 -2.10 9.76 6.62
N PHE A 127 -2.50 9.08 5.56
CA PHE A 127 -3.60 8.13 5.61
C PHE A 127 -3.06 6.74 5.93
N ILE A 128 -3.51 6.18 7.05
CA ILE A 128 -3.08 4.86 7.47
C ILE A 128 -3.99 3.83 6.81
N LEU A 129 -3.40 2.93 6.06
CA LEU A 129 -4.14 1.90 5.34
C LEU A 129 -4.30 0.65 6.19
N ASP A 130 -5.47 0.05 6.11
CA ASP A 130 -5.73 -1.25 6.70
C ASP A 130 -5.42 -2.30 5.62
N PRO A 131 -4.36 -3.08 5.77
CA PRO A 131 -3.97 -4.02 4.72
C PRO A 131 -5.02 -5.09 4.43
N ASP A 132 -5.79 -5.50 5.43
CA ASP A 132 -6.83 -6.50 5.22
C ASP A 132 -8.01 -5.93 4.44
N ALA A 133 -8.44 -4.73 4.82
CA ALA A 133 -9.52 -4.07 4.09
C ALA A 133 -9.09 -3.71 2.67
N LEU A 134 -7.84 -3.30 2.49
CA LEU A 134 -7.30 -2.98 1.17
C LEU A 134 -7.33 -4.21 0.27
N ARG A 135 -6.89 -5.36 0.79
CA ARG A 135 -6.92 -6.61 0.04
C ARG A 135 -8.35 -6.97 -0.37
N GLU A 136 -9.30 -6.82 0.54
CA GLU A 136 -10.71 -7.13 0.25
C GLU A 136 -11.25 -6.21 -0.84
N ASP A 137 -10.85 -4.93 -0.84
CA ASP A 137 -11.28 -3.99 -1.85
C ASP A 137 -10.82 -4.41 -3.26
N PHE A 138 -9.61 -4.97 -3.37
CA PHE A 138 -9.12 -5.46 -4.66
C PHE A 138 -9.86 -6.72 -5.12
N LYS A 139 -10.41 -7.48 -4.21
CA LYS A 139 -11.20 -8.67 -4.57
C LYS A 139 -12.58 -8.30 -5.10
N VAL A 140 -13.09 -7.17 -4.67
CA VAL A 140 -14.42 -6.71 -5.07
C VAL A 140 -14.25 -5.66 -6.17
N ASN A 141 -14.59 -5.98 -7.37
CA ASN A 141 -14.44 -5.06 -8.50
C ASN A 141 -15.71 -4.29 -8.79
#